data_de0001520e579f37b621b619ec1df2ec
#
_entry.id   de0001520e579f37b621b619ec1df2ec
#
_cell.length_a   1.000
_cell.length_b   1.000
_cell.length_c   1.000
_cell.angle_alpha   90.00
_cell.angle_beta   90.00
_cell.angle_gamma   90.00
#
_symmetry.space_group_name_H-M   'P 1'
#
loop_
_entity.id
_entity.type
_entity.pdbx_description
1 polymer ?
#
loop_
_entity_poly.entity_id
_entity_poly.type
_entity_poly.pdbx_seq_one_letter_code
_entity_poly.pdbx_strand_id
1 'polypeptide(L)'
;MIITQSIKKAYISIYLSYFDKSNMLCSICKRAGHNMRTCHKQGIKVEPHVKIIMNKDTYTKELLIKQYNLHKTYVLGRINTTHEIGVKVRLPSIPEDISENIVKYIIHNKLQDITSQWNCKKGDLQSLKEGRQECKCFTSDGPPSFTPSSDWDVIYFLDARKWLIDHFILYKVSLKRTSDEWKNIKVSKSQTFEDQTKQGRRPRIMWEALKPQIEPYCKKVYEGIFEDIFIPQEVKE
;
A
#
# COMPACT_ATOMS: atom_id res chain seq x y z
N MET A 1 -10.29 14.34 -28.98
CA MET A 1 -11.41 13.52 -28.50
C MET A 1 -11.46 12.12 -29.11
N ILE A 2 -10.35 11.57 -29.62
CA ILE A 2 -10.28 10.24 -30.30
C ILE A 2 -9.54 9.19 -29.47
N ILE A 3 -8.82 9.57 -28.42
CA ILE A 3 -8.00 8.65 -27.57
C ILE A 3 -8.87 7.84 -26.59
N THR A 4 -10.07 8.29 -26.28
CA THR A 4 -10.95 7.68 -25.27
C THR A 4 -11.66 6.39 -25.71
N GLN A 5 -11.85 6.16 -27.01
CA GLN A 5 -12.55 4.95 -27.49
C GLN A 5 -11.63 3.73 -27.60
N SER A 6 -10.35 3.91 -27.92
CA SER A 6 -9.38 2.81 -28.07
C SER A 6 -9.01 2.21 -26.70
N ILE A 7 -8.89 3.07 -25.65
CA ILE A 7 -8.62 2.63 -24.28
C ILE A 7 -9.84 1.90 -23.69
N LYS A 8 -11.07 2.37 -23.99
CA LYS A 8 -12.31 1.66 -23.57
C LYS A 8 -12.41 0.26 -24.17
N LYS A 9 -12.07 0.07 -25.45
CA LYS A 9 -12.11 -1.26 -26.11
C LYS A 9 -11.06 -2.22 -25.54
N ALA A 10 -9.85 -1.76 -25.25
CA ALA A 10 -8.81 -2.59 -24.64
C ALA A 10 -9.18 -3.02 -23.19
N TYR A 11 -9.77 -2.13 -22.41
CA TYR A 11 -10.21 -2.44 -21.05
C TYR A 11 -11.38 -3.45 -21.00
N ILE A 12 -12.35 -3.32 -21.90
CA ILE A 12 -13.49 -4.25 -21.99
C ILE A 12 -13.02 -5.64 -22.41
N SER A 13 -12.04 -5.74 -23.34
CA SER A 13 -11.48 -7.02 -23.77
C SER A 13 -10.71 -7.75 -22.65
N ILE A 14 -9.93 -7.03 -21.86
CA ILE A 14 -9.20 -7.60 -20.72
C ILE A 14 -10.16 -7.97 -19.57
N TYR A 15 -11.21 -7.19 -19.34
CA TYR A 15 -12.17 -7.44 -18.26
C TYR A 15 -13.10 -8.61 -18.55
N LEU A 16 -13.54 -8.78 -19.80
CA LEU A 16 -14.41 -9.90 -20.19
C LEU A 16 -13.68 -11.26 -20.21
N SER A 17 -12.37 -11.29 -20.41
CA SER A 17 -11.58 -12.52 -20.31
C SER A 17 -11.38 -13.01 -18.87
N TYR A 18 -11.63 -12.17 -17.86
CA TYR A 18 -11.43 -12.51 -16.44
C TYR A 18 -12.69 -13.02 -15.73
N PHE A 19 -13.89 -12.89 -16.31
CA PHE A 19 -15.14 -13.17 -15.60
C PHE A 19 -16.00 -14.31 -16.12
N ASP A 20 -15.55 -15.05 -17.12
CA ASP A 20 -16.26 -16.28 -17.50
C ASP A 20 -15.87 -17.43 -16.57
N LYS A 21 -16.56 -17.51 -15.41
CA LYS A 21 -16.41 -18.61 -14.45
C LYS A 21 -16.85 -19.97 -15.01
N SER A 22 -17.58 -20.01 -16.12
CA SER A 22 -18.09 -21.25 -16.73
C SER A 22 -16.99 -22.02 -17.46
N ASN A 23 -15.84 -21.41 -17.75
CA ASN A 23 -14.74 -22.01 -18.50
C ASN A 23 -13.38 -21.95 -17.79
N MET A 24 -13.33 -21.95 -16.42
CA MET A 24 -12.05 -22.06 -15.73
C MET A 24 -11.42 -23.42 -15.99
N LEU A 25 -10.47 -23.45 -16.91
CA LEU A 25 -9.68 -24.64 -17.21
C LEU A 25 -8.60 -24.82 -16.13
N CYS A 26 -8.39 -26.07 -15.71
CA CYS A 26 -7.29 -26.41 -14.84
C CYS A 26 -5.95 -25.94 -15.40
N SER A 27 -5.17 -25.21 -14.62
CA SER A 27 -3.87 -24.68 -15.05
C SER A 27 -2.85 -25.75 -15.45
N ILE A 28 -3.03 -27.00 -14.97
CA ILE A 28 -2.14 -28.13 -15.25
C ILE A 28 -2.55 -28.86 -16.55
N CYS A 29 -3.81 -29.29 -16.66
CA CYS A 29 -4.25 -30.16 -17.77
C CYS A 29 -5.13 -29.46 -18.79
N LYS A 30 -5.49 -28.19 -18.59
CA LYS A 30 -6.36 -27.38 -19.45
C LYS A 30 -7.77 -27.93 -19.66
N ARG A 31 -8.28 -28.78 -18.75
CA ARG A 31 -9.64 -29.31 -18.79
C ARG A 31 -10.53 -28.59 -17.77
N ALA A 32 -11.81 -28.47 -18.10
CA ALA A 32 -12.84 -27.94 -17.21
C ALA A 32 -13.25 -28.94 -16.11
N GLY A 33 -13.93 -28.47 -15.08
CA GLY A 33 -14.56 -29.31 -14.06
C GLY A 33 -13.72 -29.67 -12.84
N HIS A 34 -12.45 -29.18 -12.75
CA HIS A 34 -11.61 -29.33 -11.57
C HIS A 34 -10.54 -28.23 -11.50
N ASN A 35 -9.97 -28.03 -10.33
CA ASN A 35 -8.87 -27.08 -10.13
C ASN A 35 -7.51 -27.79 -10.05
N MET A 36 -6.43 -27.03 -9.88
CA MET A 36 -5.06 -27.55 -9.77
C MET A 36 -4.91 -28.59 -8.64
N ARG A 37 -5.59 -28.41 -7.50
CA ARG A 37 -5.48 -29.30 -6.32
C ARG A 37 -6.14 -30.65 -6.55
N THR A 38 -7.15 -30.72 -7.41
CA THR A 38 -7.91 -31.94 -7.72
C THR A 38 -7.53 -32.55 -9.08
N CYS A 39 -6.45 -32.07 -9.70
CA CYS A 39 -6.01 -32.55 -11.00
C CYS A 39 -5.29 -33.88 -10.92
N HIS A 40 -5.78 -34.90 -11.64
CA HIS A 40 -5.16 -36.25 -11.72
C HIS A 40 -3.76 -36.23 -12.38
N LYS A 41 -3.35 -35.13 -13.01
CA LYS A 41 -2.03 -34.97 -13.63
C LYS A 41 -1.01 -34.25 -12.71
N GLN A 42 -1.19 -34.30 -11.38
CA GLN A 42 -0.28 -33.69 -10.42
C GLN A 42 1.19 -34.21 -10.46
N GLY A 43 1.47 -35.27 -11.23
CA GLY A 43 2.83 -35.77 -11.43
C GLY A 43 3.63 -35.09 -12.57
N ILE A 44 3.01 -34.20 -13.34
CA ILE A 44 3.74 -33.43 -14.36
C ILE A 44 4.48 -32.32 -13.61
N LYS A 45 5.83 -32.39 -13.58
CA LYS A 45 6.66 -31.27 -13.12
C LYS A 45 6.28 -30.06 -13.95
N VAL A 46 5.47 -29.17 -13.36
CA VAL A 46 5.34 -27.80 -13.87
C VAL A 46 6.73 -27.22 -13.78
N GLU A 47 7.28 -26.77 -14.91
CA GLU A 47 8.53 -26.01 -14.90
C GLU A 47 8.43 -24.96 -13.79
N PRO A 48 9.46 -24.83 -12.94
CA PRO A 48 9.40 -23.86 -11.85
C PRO A 48 9.07 -22.52 -12.49
N HIS A 49 7.99 -21.89 -12.00
CA HIS A 49 7.70 -20.50 -12.32
C HIS A 49 9.04 -19.77 -12.38
N VAL A 50 9.31 -19.13 -13.50
CA VAL A 50 10.51 -18.30 -13.69
C VAL A 50 10.73 -17.59 -12.35
N LYS A 51 11.78 -17.96 -11.63
CA LYS A 51 12.20 -17.21 -10.45
C LYS A 51 12.51 -15.83 -10.99
N ILE A 52 11.52 -14.93 -10.91
CA ILE A 52 11.79 -13.52 -11.11
C ILE A 52 12.78 -13.20 -9.99
N ILE A 53 14.05 -13.15 -10.35
CA ILE A 53 15.09 -12.59 -9.49
C ILE A 53 14.73 -11.11 -9.44
N MET A 54 13.89 -10.77 -8.46
CA MET A 54 13.58 -9.38 -8.17
C MET A 54 14.89 -8.74 -7.76
N ASN A 55 15.49 -8.00 -8.68
CA ASN A 55 16.52 -7.05 -8.31
C ASN A 55 15.93 -6.15 -7.24
N LYS A 56 16.66 -5.97 -6.14
CA LYS A 56 16.25 -5.08 -5.06
C LYS A 56 15.79 -3.76 -5.64
N ASP A 57 14.56 -3.38 -5.29
CA ASP A 57 13.93 -2.12 -5.63
C ASP A 57 13.78 -1.83 -7.16
N THR A 58 12.96 -2.63 -7.82
CA THR A 58 12.60 -2.44 -9.23
C THR A 58 11.36 -1.57 -9.45
N TYR A 59 10.77 -1.01 -8.39
CA TYR A 59 9.58 -0.18 -8.52
C TYR A 59 9.97 1.25 -8.92
N THR A 60 10.09 1.47 -10.24
CA THR A 60 10.53 2.74 -10.82
C THR A 60 9.47 3.83 -10.70
N LYS A 61 9.89 5.09 -10.89
CA LYS A 61 8.99 6.24 -10.93
C LYS A 61 7.90 6.06 -11.99
N GLU A 62 8.27 5.63 -13.18
CA GLU A 62 7.34 5.41 -14.31
C GLU A 62 6.31 4.32 -13.96
N LEU A 63 6.74 3.25 -13.31
CA LEU A 63 5.86 2.20 -12.86
C LEU A 63 4.90 2.70 -11.78
N LEU A 64 5.38 3.47 -10.80
CA LEU A 64 4.55 4.06 -9.78
C LEU A 64 3.48 4.98 -10.38
N ILE A 65 3.85 5.90 -11.25
CA ILE A 65 2.92 6.80 -11.93
C ILE A 65 1.87 6.00 -12.70
N LYS A 66 2.29 4.98 -13.44
CA LYS A 66 1.38 4.11 -14.21
C LYS A 66 0.38 3.39 -13.29
N GLN A 67 0.86 2.73 -12.24
CA GLN A 67 0.00 1.95 -11.33
C GLN A 67 -0.95 2.86 -10.54
N TYR A 68 -0.47 3.99 -10.06
CA TYR A 68 -1.29 4.98 -9.37
C TYR A 68 -2.44 5.49 -10.27
N ASN A 69 -2.16 5.88 -11.50
CA ASN A 69 -3.16 6.37 -12.44
C ASN A 69 -4.18 5.29 -12.83
N LEU A 70 -3.74 4.03 -13.03
CA LEU A 70 -4.64 2.91 -13.28
C LEU A 70 -5.57 2.66 -12.09
N HIS A 71 -5.04 2.66 -10.88
CA HIS A 71 -5.84 2.48 -9.67
C HIS A 71 -6.84 3.63 -9.48
N LYS A 72 -6.39 4.87 -9.65
CA LYS A 72 -7.26 6.06 -9.58
C LYS A 72 -8.40 5.99 -10.60
N THR A 73 -8.10 5.64 -11.85
CA THR A 73 -9.11 5.46 -12.90
C THR A 73 -10.13 4.39 -12.52
N TYR A 74 -9.69 3.26 -11.97
CA TYR A 74 -10.59 2.21 -11.49
C TYR A 74 -11.51 2.71 -10.38
N VAL A 75 -10.98 3.42 -9.38
CA VAL A 75 -11.77 3.93 -8.26
C VAL A 75 -12.78 4.98 -8.72
N LEU A 76 -12.39 5.88 -9.64
CA LEU A 76 -13.32 6.84 -10.23
C LEU A 76 -14.45 6.14 -10.99
N GLY A 77 -14.16 5.07 -11.72
CA GLY A 77 -15.19 4.21 -12.33
C GLY A 77 -16.14 3.61 -11.30
N ARG A 78 -15.64 3.18 -10.14
CA ARG A 78 -16.50 2.67 -9.02
C ARG A 78 -17.40 3.78 -8.44
N ILE A 79 -16.90 5.00 -8.35
CA ILE A 79 -17.70 6.16 -7.91
C ILE A 79 -18.82 6.42 -8.90
N ASN A 80 -18.54 6.42 -10.21
CA ASN A 80 -19.55 6.59 -11.24
C ASN A 80 -20.63 5.49 -11.17
N THR A 81 -20.22 4.22 -10.97
CA THR A 81 -21.17 3.12 -10.75
C THR A 81 -22.09 3.40 -9.57
N THR A 82 -21.60 3.97 -8.47
CA THR A 82 -22.43 4.37 -7.33
C THR A 82 -23.53 5.35 -7.75
N HIS A 83 -23.19 6.33 -8.59
CA HIS A 83 -24.16 7.31 -9.10
C HIS A 83 -25.17 6.67 -10.07
N GLU A 84 -24.70 5.80 -10.95
CA GLU A 84 -25.55 5.13 -11.96
C GLU A 84 -26.61 4.22 -11.34
N ILE A 85 -26.24 3.44 -10.32
CA ILE A 85 -27.14 2.46 -9.70
C ILE A 85 -27.84 2.97 -8.43
N GLY A 86 -27.49 4.18 -7.94
CA GLY A 86 -28.06 4.75 -6.72
C GLY A 86 -27.73 4.01 -5.42
N VAL A 87 -26.76 3.06 -5.45
CA VAL A 87 -26.34 2.26 -4.28
C VAL A 87 -24.87 2.50 -4.00
N LYS A 88 -24.51 2.81 -2.74
CA LYS A 88 -23.12 3.04 -2.33
C LYS A 88 -22.27 1.79 -2.55
N VAL A 89 -21.30 1.89 -3.43
CA VAL A 89 -20.30 0.85 -3.69
C VAL A 89 -19.08 1.09 -2.81
N ARG A 90 -18.56 0.02 -2.18
CA ARG A 90 -17.31 0.12 -1.41
C ARG A 90 -16.15 0.45 -2.35
N LEU A 91 -15.43 1.50 -2.00
CA LEU A 91 -14.22 1.90 -2.71
C LEU A 91 -13.00 1.18 -2.14
N PRO A 92 -12.08 0.69 -2.98
CA PRO A 92 -10.82 0.14 -2.53
C PRO A 92 -9.89 1.24 -2.02
N SER A 93 -9.06 0.92 -1.05
CA SER A 93 -7.93 1.76 -0.62
C SER A 93 -6.81 1.74 -1.66
N ILE A 94 -5.84 2.63 -1.52
CA ILE A 94 -4.59 2.55 -2.29
C ILE A 94 -3.89 1.24 -1.94
N PRO A 95 -3.43 0.44 -2.93
CA PRO A 95 -2.63 -0.77 -2.71
C PRO A 95 -1.33 -0.48 -1.94
N GLU A 96 -0.88 -1.46 -1.14
CA GLU A 96 0.30 -1.32 -0.28
C GLU A 96 1.56 -0.98 -1.10
N ASP A 97 1.80 -1.68 -2.20
CA ASP A 97 2.94 -1.41 -3.08
C ASP A 97 2.96 0.02 -3.65
N ILE A 98 1.80 0.59 -3.98
CA ILE A 98 1.70 1.98 -4.45
C ILE A 98 1.97 2.94 -3.29
N SER A 99 1.32 2.76 -2.14
CA SER A 99 1.44 3.69 -1.00
C SER A 99 2.85 3.69 -0.40
N GLU A 100 3.47 2.52 -0.27
CA GLU A 100 4.85 2.38 0.22
C GLU A 100 5.86 3.03 -0.74
N ASN A 101 5.66 2.91 -2.05
CA ASN A 101 6.52 3.58 -3.02
C ASN A 101 6.28 5.09 -3.09
N ILE A 102 5.06 5.59 -2.85
CA ILE A 102 4.83 7.03 -2.62
C ILE A 102 5.68 7.51 -1.44
N VAL A 103 5.64 6.82 -0.30
CA VAL A 103 6.44 7.15 0.88
C VAL A 103 7.94 7.12 0.56
N LYS A 104 8.41 6.09 -0.16
CA LYS A 104 9.82 5.98 -0.60
C LYS A 104 10.26 7.19 -1.40
N TYR A 105 9.50 7.61 -2.41
CA TYR A 105 9.87 8.77 -3.23
C TYR A 105 9.83 10.09 -2.46
N ILE A 106 8.91 10.24 -1.49
CA ILE A 106 8.93 11.40 -0.58
C ILE A 106 10.20 11.36 0.27
N ILE A 107 10.58 10.21 0.83
CA ILE A 107 11.81 10.06 1.62
C ILE A 107 13.03 10.40 0.78
N HIS A 108 13.13 9.91 -0.46
CA HIS A 108 14.25 10.20 -1.36
C HIS A 108 14.37 11.69 -1.66
N ASN A 109 13.28 12.32 -2.05
CA ASN A 109 13.30 13.64 -2.65
C ASN A 109 13.10 14.78 -1.63
N LYS A 110 12.40 14.54 -0.53
CA LYS A 110 12.11 15.57 0.48
C LYS A 110 12.93 15.40 1.76
N LEU A 111 13.28 14.16 2.13
CA LEU A 111 14.13 13.89 3.30
C LEU A 111 15.58 13.56 2.92
N GLN A 112 15.89 13.55 1.62
CA GLN A 112 17.24 13.31 1.07
C GLN A 112 17.86 11.99 1.58
N ASP A 113 17.04 10.97 1.81
CA ASP A 113 17.51 9.62 2.12
C ASP A 113 17.29 8.67 0.94
N ILE A 114 18.19 8.75 -0.03
CA ILE A 114 18.20 7.89 -1.22
C ILE A 114 18.51 6.42 -0.90
N THR A 115 18.89 6.10 0.35
CA THR A 115 19.19 4.73 0.77
C THR A 115 17.96 3.94 1.18
N SER A 116 16.80 4.60 1.32
CA SER A 116 15.53 3.94 1.60
C SER A 116 15.11 3.06 0.42
N GLN A 117 14.95 1.77 0.64
CA GLN A 117 14.63 0.77 -0.39
C GLN A 117 13.33 0.03 -0.04
N TRP A 118 12.54 -0.25 -1.06
CA TRP A 118 11.29 -1.00 -0.95
C TRP A 118 11.50 -2.51 -1.04
N ASN A 119 10.51 -3.29 -0.53
CA ASN A 119 10.48 -4.75 -0.58
C ASN A 119 11.70 -5.41 0.07
N CYS A 120 12.07 -4.93 1.24
CA CYS A 120 13.15 -5.50 2.03
C CYS A 120 12.65 -6.71 2.84
N LYS A 121 13.57 -7.60 3.22
CA LYS A 121 13.24 -8.82 3.98
C LYS A 121 12.57 -8.55 5.33
N LYS A 122 12.68 -7.32 5.85
CA LYS A 122 12.12 -6.90 7.15
C LYS A 122 11.60 -5.47 7.02
N GLY A 123 10.30 -5.28 7.19
CA GLY A 123 9.62 -3.99 7.08
C GLY A 123 9.20 -3.67 5.64
N ASP A 124 8.43 -2.61 5.46
CA ASP A 124 7.93 -2.13 4.18
C ASP A 124 9.06 -1.45 3.40
N LEU A 125 9.87 -0.62 4.11
CA LEU A 125 11.08 0.02 3.59
C LEU A 125 12.26 -0.24 4.55
N GLN A 126 13.47 -0.09 4.02
CA GLN A 126 14.71 -0.14 4.80
C GLN A 126 15.70 0.92 4.31
N SER A 127 16.31 1.65 5.24
CA SER A 127 17.29 2.69 5.00
C SER A 127 18.58 2.42 5.76
N LEU A 128 19.72 2.91 5.22
CA LEU A 128 20.99 2.91 5.95
C LEU A 128 21.00 3.94 7.08
N LYS A 129 20.22 5.04 6.96
CA LYS A 129 20.15 6.11 7.98
C LYS A 129 19.22 5.75 9.14
N GLU A 130 18.08 5.15 8.86
CA GLU A 130 16.97 5.01 9.81
C GLU A 130 16.63 3.55 10.15
N GLY A 131 17.27 2.59 9.50
CA GLY A 131 16.98 1.18 9.70
C GLY A 131 15.67 0.76 9.03
N ARG A 132 14.86 -0.02 9.75
CA ARG A 132 13.56 -0.54 9.26
C ARG A 132 12.50 0.55 9.36
N GLN A 133 11.78 0.73 8.26
CA GLN A 133 10.76 1.76 8.12
C GLN A 133 9.42 1.08 7.83
N GLU A 134 8.47 1.25 8.72
CA GLU A 134 7.09 0.78 8.52
C GLU A 134 6.25 1.89 7.89
N CYS A 135 5.35 1.54 6.98
CA CYS A 135 4.46 2.48 6.31
C CYS A 135 3.00 2.16 6.64
N LYS A 136 2.25 3.16 7.02
CA LYS A 136 0.80 3.05 7.20
C LYS A 136 0.10 4.10 6.36
N CYS A 137 -0.69 3.64 5.38
CA CYS A 137 -1.51 4.50 4.55
C CYS A 137 -2.97 4.43 4.99
N PHE A 138 -3.62 5.58 5.10
CA PHE A 138 -5.07 5.63 5.35
C PHE A 138 -5.75 6.57 4.35
N THR A 139 -6.80 6.04 3.71
CA THR A 139 -7.60 6.74 2.69
C THR A 139 -8.97 7.18 3.21
N SER A 140 -9.23 6.94 4.49
CA SER A 140 -10.45 7.31 5.21
C SER A 140 -10.13 7.47 6.69
N ASP A 141 -11.12 7.88 7.49
CA ASP A 141 -10.96 8.00 8.95
C ASP A 141 -10.92 6.64 9.68
N GLY A 142 -10.97 5.54 8.94
CA GLY A 142 -10.84 4.20 9.52
C GLY A 142 -9.46 3.96 10.15
N PRO A 143 -9.39 3.13 11.21
CA PRO A 143 -8.15 2.90 11.93
C PRO A 143 -7.16 2.06 11.10
N PRO A 144 -5.91 2.51 10.92
CA PRO A 144 -4.84 1.62 10.48
C PRO A 144 -4.66 0.46 11.47
N SER A 145 -4.25 -0.69 10.93
CA SER A 145 -3.99 -1.89 11.73
C SER A 145 -2.51 -2.20 11.76
N PHE A 146 -2.06 -2.76 12.89
CA PHE A 146 -0.67 -3.12 13.10
C PHE A 146 -0.54 -4.63 13.28
N THR A 147 0.31 -5.27 12.49
CA THR A 147 0.57 -6.69 12.64
C THR A 147 1.39 -6.93 13.91
N PRO A 148 1.04 -7.89 14.79
CA PRO A 148 1.76 -8.11 16.04
C PRO A 148 3.26 -8.42 15.86
N SER A 149 3.62 -9.04 14.73
CA SER A 149 5.00 -9.39 14.39
C SER A 149 5.76 -8.31 13.63
N SER A 150 5.11 -7.19 13.25
CA SER A 150 5.81 -6.07 12.61
C SER A 150 6.81 -5.46 13.58
N ASP A 151 7.96 -5.08 13.04
CA ASP A 151 9.02 -4.44 13.80
C ASP A 151 9.68 -3.34 12.96
N TRP A 152 9.88 -2.18 13.56
CA TRP A 152 10.43 -1.00 12.91
C TRP A 152 11.28 -0.15 13.85
N ASP A 153 12.15 0.63 13.25
CA ASP A 153 12.93 1.66 13.92
C ASP A 153 12.30 3.05 13.77
N VAL A 154 11.60 3.28 12.65
CA VAL A 154 10.82 4.50 12.34
C VAL A 154 9.52 4.08 11.65
N ILE A 155 8.42 4.80 11.90
CA ILE A 155 7.15 4.57 11.21
C ILE A 155 6.68 5.83 10.51
N TYR A 156 6.17 5.64 9.29
CA TYR A 156 5.61 6.68 8.44
C TYR A 156 4.10 6.51 8.30
N PHE A 157 3.36 7.61 8.43
CA PHE A 157 1.92 7.65 8.21
C PHE A 157 1.61 8.51 7.00
N LEU A 158 1.12 7.87 5.93
CA LEU A 158 0.66 8.54 4.73
C LEU A 158 -0.83 8.82 4.86
N ASP A 159 -1.17 10.09 5.11
CA ASP A 159 -2.55 10.56 5.02
C ASP A 159 -2.90 10.79 3.55
N ALA A 160 -3.65 9.86 3.02
CA ALA A 160 -4.12 9.82 1.65
C ALA A 160 -5.65 10.02 1.57
N ARG A 161 -6.28 10.65 2.56
CA ARG A 161 -7.74 10.89 2.52
C ARG A 161 -8.18 11.76 1.35
N LYS A 162 -7.26 12.56 0.81
CA LYS A 162 -7.49 13.43 -0.36
C LYS A 162 -6.79 12.93 -1.63
N TRP A 163 -6.42 11.65 -1.69
CA TRP A 163 -5.65 11.10 -2.80
C TRP A 163 -6.35 11.17 -4.17
N LEU A 164 -7.69 11.19 -4.20
CA LEU A 164 -8.44 11.34 -5.46
C LEU A 164 -8.23 12.70 -6.14
N ILE A 165 -7.81 13.71 -5.38
CA ILE A 165 -7.35 15.01 -5.88
C ILE A 165 -5.82 15.15 -5.79
N ASP A 166 -5.13 14.01 -5.79
CA ASP A 166 -3.66 13.89 -5.79
C ASP A 166 -2.94 14.50 -4.58
N HIS A 167 -3.64 14.79 -3.48
CA HIS A 167 -3.07 15.43 -2.30
C HIS A 167 -2.72 14.43 -1.21
N PHE A 168 -1.49 14.54 -0.68
CA PHE A 168 -0.91 13.66 0.33
C PHE A 168 -0.24 14.45 1.45
N ILE A 169 -0.30 13.91 2.67
CA ILE A 169 0.48 14.39 3.80
C ILE A 169 1.28 13.20 4.36
N LEU A 170 2.57 13.39 4.60
CA LEU A 170 3.38 12.36 5.24
C LEU A 170 3.83 12.82 6.61
N TYR A 171 3.56 11.99 7.61
CA TYR A 171 4.07 12.14 8.97
C TYR A 171 5.14 11.10 9.23
N LYS A 172 6.25 11.53 9.81
CA LYS A 172 7.32 10.68 10.32
C LYS A 172 7.22 10.61 11.84
N VAL A 173 7.25 9.40 12.38
CA VAL A 173 7.26 9.16 13.82
C VAL A 173 8.55 8.45 14.19
N SER A 174 9.41 9.14 14.91
CA SER A 174 10.72 8.65 15.34
C SER A 174 10.61 7.86 16.64
N LEU A 175 9.82 6.80 16.61
CA LEU A 175 9.64 5.84 17.71
C LEU A 175 9.82 4.42 17.20
N LYS A 176 10.69 3.68 17.87
CA LYS A 176 10.83 2.24 17.63
C LYS A 176 9.60 1.49 18.10
N ARG A 177 9.27 0.39 17.41
CA ARG A 177 8.19 -0.52 17.81
C ARG A 177 8.36 -1.00 19.27
N THR A 178 9.60 -1.16 19.71
CA THR A 178 9.97 -1.69 21.01
C THR A 178 10.09 -0.63 22.11
N SER A 179 9.94 0.67 21.79
CA SER A 179 10.02 1.74 22.77
C SER A 179 8.83 1.68 23.74
N ASP A 180 9.04 2.15 24.97
CA ASP A 180 8.01 2.13 26.00
C ASP A 180 6.87 3.12 25.66
N GLU A 181 7.20 4.24 25.02
CA GLU A 181 6.22 5.21 24.54
C GLU A 181 5.26 4.55 23.55
N TRP A 182 5.77 3.75 22.59
CA TRP A 182 4.92 3.05 21.64
C TRP A 182 4.07 1.96 22.30
N LYS A 183 4.67 1.16 23.18
CA LYS A 183 3.97 0.08 23.90
C LYS A 183 2.82 0.58 24.74
N ASN A 184 2.96 1.76 25.35
CA ASN A 184 1.98 2.37 26.24
C ASN A 184 0.87 3.15 25.53
N ILE A 185 0.89 3.27 24.19
CA ILE A 185 -0.20 3.90 23.43
C ILE A 185 -1.53 3.23 23.78
N LYS A 186 -2.51 4.03 24.21
CA LYS A 186 -3.86 3.57 24.50
C LYS A 186 -4.63 3.31 23.21
N VAL A 187 -4.92 2.04 22.96
CA VAL A 187 -5.73 1.59 21.81
C VAL A 187 -7.22 1.58 22.17
N SER A 188 -7.54 1.40 23.44
CA SER A 188 -8.88 1.51 24.01
C SER A 188 -8.82 2.04 25.43
N LYS A 189 -9.98 2.24 26.07
CA LYS A 189 -10.05 2.72 27.47
C LYS A 189 -9.24 1.85 28.45
N SER A 190 -9.17 0.54 28.20
CA SER A 190 -8.57 -0.45 29.11
C SER A 190 -7.32 -1.15 28.59
N GLN A 191 -6.93 -0.93 27.32
CA GLN A 191 -5.84 -1.67 26.70
C GLN A 191 -4.85 -0.76 26.01
N THR A 192 -3.57 -1.10 26.17
CA THR A 192 -2.47 -0.50 25.43
C THR A 192 -2.20 -1.26 24.13
N PHE A 193 -1.32 -0.71 23.32
CA PHE A 193 -0.79 -1.35 22.11
C PHE A 193 -0.12 -2.69 22.48
N GLU A 194 0.67 -2.70 23.55
CA GLU A 194 1.39 -3.88 24.02
C GLU A 194 0.42 -4.97 24.54
N ASP A 195 -0.63 -4.58 25.27
CA ASP A 195 -1.63 -5.54 25.76
C ASP A 195 -2.28 -6.32 24.59
N GLN A 196 -2.69 -5.62 23.55
CA GLN A 196 -3.29 -6.28 22.39
C GLN A 196 -2.28 -7.11 21.59
N THR A 197 -1.05 -6.65 21.49
CA THR A 197 0.02 -7.41 20.82
C THR A 197 0.33 -8.71 21.55
N LYS A 198 0.45 -8.69 22.87
CA LYS A 198 0.67 -9.90 23.70
C LYS A 198 -0.47 -10.92 23.58
N GLN A 199 -1.68 -10.44 23.29
CA GLN A 199 -2.83 -11.30 23.02
C GLN A 199 -2.85 -11.84 21.56
N GLY A 200 -1.84 -11.56 20.74
CA GLY A 200 -1.81 -11.92 19.32
C GLY A 200 -2.81 -11.15 18.45
N ARG A 201 -3.43 -10.11 19.00
CA ARG A 201 -4.40 -9.28 18.28
C ARG A 201 -3.67 -8.23 17.44
N ARG A 202 -4.31 -7.77 16.38
CA ARG A 202 -3.85 -6.63 15.59
C ARG A 202 -4.39 -5.34 16.22
N PRO A 203 -3.56 -4.51 16.89
CA PRO A 203 -4.01 -3.22 17.38
C PRO A 203 -4.57 -2.37 16.24
N ARG A 204 -5.66 -1.67 16.51
CA ARG A 204 -6.28 -0.71 15.57
C ARG A 204 -6.58 0.56 16.33
N ILE A 205 -6.08 1.68 15.84
CA ILE A 205 -6.29 2.98 16.46
C ILE A 205 -6.50 4.03 15.38
N MET A 206 -7.50 4.88 15.55
CA MET A 206 -7.76 5.98 14.62
C MET A 206 -6.63 7.00 14.69
N TRP A 207 -6.32 7.61 13.55
CA TRP A 207 -5.23 8.58 13.47
C TRP A 207 -5.41 9.75 14.46
N GLU A 208 -6.63 10.25 14.57
CA GLU A 208 -6.98 11.33 15.49
C GLU A 208 -6.77 10.98 16.97
N ALA A 209 -6.91 9.71 17.34
CA ALA A 209 -6.65 9.22 18.68
C ALA A 209 -5.17 8.83 18.91
N LEU A 210 -4.46 8.44 17.84
CA LEU A 210 -3.05 8.10 17.89
C LEU A 210 -2.17 9.35 17.96
N LYS A 211 -2.41 10.30 17.07
CA LYS A 211 -1.54 11.47 16.85
C LYS A 211 -1.24 12.24 18.14
N PRO A 212 -2.20 12.58 19.01
CA PRO A 212 -1.91 13.29 20.26
C PRO A 212 -0.99 12.50 21.20
N GLN A 213 -1.04 11.16 21.18
CA GLN A 213 -0.21 10.31 22.06
C GLN A 213 1.25 10.22 21.60
N ILE A 214 1.52 10.51 20.34
CA ILE A 214 2.86 10.44 19.72
C ILE A 214 3.37 11.81 19.27
N GLU A 215 2.66 12.88 19.59
CA GLU A 215 2.96 14.25 19.11
C GLU A 215 4.42 14.67 19.30
N PRO A 216 5.09 14.42 20.43
CA PRO A 216 6.49 14.81 20.62
C PRO A 216 7.47 14.15 19.64
N TYR A 217 7.06 13.01 19.07
CA TYR A 217 7.87 12.19 18.16
C TYR A 217 7.38 12.27 16.71
N CYS A 218 6.25 12.96 16.47
CA CYS A 218 5.55 13.01 15.19
C CYS A 218 5.83 14.35 14.49
N LYS A 219 6.47 14.27 13.32
CA LYS A 219 6.75 15.43 12.48
C LYS A 219 6.04 15.30 11.14
N LYS A 220 5.31 16.34 10.71
CA LYS A 220 4.86 16.44 9.33
C LYS A 220 6.08 16.74 8.46
N VAL A 221 6.43 15.83 7.55
CA VAL A 221 7.63 15.91 6.72
C VAL A 221 7.34 16.22 5.25
N TYR A 222 6.08 16.06 4.84
CA TYR A 222 5.62 16.42 3.51
C TYR A 222 4.13 16.77 3.53
N GLU A 223 3.76 17.74 2.69
CA GLU A 223 2.38 18.01 2.28
C GLU A 223 2.42 18.60 0.87
N GLY A 224 1.69 17.99 -0.07
CA GLY A 224 1.69 18.41 -1.46
C GLY A 224 0.96 17.44 -2.37
N ILE A 225 1.10 17.64 -3.67
CA ILE A 225 0.45 16.82 -4.70
C ILE A 225 1.36 15.70 -5.20
N PHE A 226 0.76 14.71 -5.88
CA PHE A 226 1.46 13.52 -6.34
C PHE A 226 2.67 13.82 -7.24
N GLU A 227 2.57 14.79 -8.13
CA GLU A 227 3.65 15.18 -9.02
C GLU A 227 4.87 15.73 -8.27
N ASP A 228 4.64 16.47 -7.18
CA ASP A 228 5.69 17.12 -6.40
C ASP A 228 6.56 16.13 -5.64
N ILE A 229 6.08 14.91 -5.38
CA ILE A 229 6.89 13.90 -4.68
C ILE A 229 8.16 13.53 -5.44
N PHE A 230 8.19 13.74 -6.76
CA PHE A 230 9.33 13.42 -7.62
C PHE A 230 10.32 14.57 -7.81
N ILE A 231 10.01 15.75 -7.27
CA ILE A 231 10.87 16.93 -7.35
C ILE A 231 11.78 16.94 -6.12
N PRO A 232 13.12 16.93 -6.28
CA PRO A 232 14.01 17.04 -5.14
C PRO A 232 13.79 18.37 -4.38
N GLN A 233 13.91 18.31 -3.06
CA GLN A 233 13.91 19.55 -2.28
C GLN A 233 15.22 20.29 -2.52
N GLU A 234 15.15 21.56 -2.89
CA GLU A 234 16.34 22.40 -3.00
C GLU A 234 17.06 22.47 -1.64
N VAL A 235 18.35 22.21 -1.66
CA VAL A 235 19.20 22.43 -0.49
C VAL A 235 19.32 23.95 -0.33
N LYS A 236 18.70 24.50 0.67
CA LYS A 236 19.00 25.88 1.07
C LYS A 236 20.41 25.86 1.69
N GLU A 237 21.38 26.41 0.96
CA GLU A 237 22.71 26.69 1.46
C GLU A 237 22.66 27.63 2.68
#